data_8e16b4ce1574556dd99e4faebe58411e
#
_entry.id   8e16b4ce1574556dd99e4faebe58411e
#
_cell.length_a   1.000
_cell.length_b   1.000
_cell.length_c   1.000
_cell.angle_alpha   90.00
_cell.angle_beta   90.00
_cell.angle_gamma   90.00
#
_symmetry.space_group_name_H-M   'P 1'
#
loop_
_entity.id
_entity.type
_entity.pdbx_description
1 polymer ?
#
loop_
_entity_poly.entity_id
_entity_poly.type
_entity_poly.pdbx_seq_one_letter_code
_entity_poly.pdbx_strand_id
1 'polypeptide(L)'
;MRKIILAALAAATVLPAAAGAQSYGEVRRDQREVRDDQRDLRRAQMYGDRRDARDARQELREDRRETREDWRDYRHAHPDWYRRGAYRGPAGYRYHPVTAGYRFAPGYYGRDYWVNDWQRYRLAAPLGYQRWIRYGNDVVLVDTRSGAAVTVYNGFFY
;
A
#
# COMPACT_ATOMS: atom_id res chain seq x y z
N MET A 1 42.37 -34.27 -36.01
CA MET A 1 41.60 -34.46 -34.73
C MET A 1 40.51 -33.40 -34.67
N ARG A 2 39.29 -33.77 -35.04
CA ARG A 2 38.13 -32.86 -35.06
C ARG A 2 37.44 -32.95 -33.69
N LYS A 3 37.45 -31.86 -32.93
CA LYS A 3 36.66 -31.75 -31.68
C LYS A 3 35.24 -31.39 -32.01
N ILE A 4 34.31 -32.33 -31.81
CA ILE A 4 32.87 -32.12 -31.91
C ILE A 4 32.44 -31.47 -30.60
N ILE A 5 31.98 -30.21 -30.66
CA ILE A 5 31.36 -29.51 -29.55
C ILE A 5 29.87 -29.85 -29.63
N LEU A 6 29.38 -30.69 -28.72
CA LEU A 6 27.96 -30.92 -28.50
C LEU A 6 27.40 -29.69 -27.78
N ALA A 7 26.64 -28.88 -28.50
CA ALA A 7 25.82 -27.86 -27.88
C ALA A 7 24.56 -28.51 -27.26
N ALA A 8 24.52 -28.59 -25.95
CA ALA A 8 23.34 -29.00 -25.23
C ALA A 8 22.31 -27.86 -25.28
N LEU A 9 21.25 -28.06 -26.05
CA LEU A 9 20.07 -27.15 -26.09
C LEU A 9 19.29 -27.38 -24.80
N ALA A 10 19.47 -26.53 -23.82
CA ALA A 10 18.60 -26.49 -22.63
C ALA A 10 17.23 -25.91 -23.06
N ALA A 11 16.27 -26.79 -23.24
CA ALA A 11 14.86 -26.37 -23.38
C ALA A 11 14.41 -25.80 -22.05
N ALA A 12 14.41 -24.49 -21.96
CA ALA A 12 13.75 -23.78 -20.88
C ALA A 12 12.23 -24.02 -21.04
N THR A 13 11.68 -24.97 -20.29
CA THR A 13 10.24 -25.08 -20.11
C THR A 13 9.79 -23.83 -19.36
N VAL A 14 9.27 -22.86 -20.10
CA VAL A 14 8.50 -21.78 -19.53
C VAL A 14 7.23 -22.40 -18.95
N LEU A 15 7.28 -22.78 -17.68
CA LEU A 15 6.08 -23.04 -16.91
C LEU A 15 5.29 -21.72 -16.93
N PRO A 16 3.99 -21.73 -17.33
CA PRO A 16 3.18 -20.56 -17.11
C PRO A 16 3.24 -20.32 -15.59
N ALA A 17 3.85 -19.20 -15.18
CA ALA A 17 3.70 -18.74 -13.83
C ALA A 17 2.18 -18.65 -13.62
N ALA A 18 1.64 -19.61 -12.86
CA ALA A 18 0.32 -19.41 -12.29
C ALA A 18 0.41 -18.01 -11.68
N ALA A 19 -0.46 -17.10 -12.14
CA ALA A 19 -0.61 -15.79 -11.51
C ALA A 19 -1.02 -16.08 -10.07
N GLY A 20 -0.02 -16.36 -9.24
CA GLY A 20 -0.17 -16.63 -7.83
C GLY A 20 -0.72 -15.35 -7.26
N ALA A 21 -1.93 -15.45 -6.69
CA ALA A 21 -2.46 -14.34 -5.93
C ALA A 21 -1.35 -13.87 -5.00
N GLN A 22 -0.91 -12.62 -5.18
CA GLN A 22 0.13 -11.98 -4.39
C GLN A 22 -0.11 -12.28 -2.91
N SER A 23 0.89 -12.83 -2.23
CA SER A 23 0.72 -13.14 -0.82
C SER A 23 0.79 -11.85 0.00
N TYR A 24 0.06 -11.80 1.11
CA TYR A 24 0.20 -10.67 2.04
C TYR A 24 1.65 -10.47 2.53
N GLY A 25 2.42 -11.56 2.57
CA GLY A 25 3.84 -11.51 2.92
C GLY A 25 4.66 -10.70 1.93
N GLU A 26 4.38 -10.82 0.64
CA GLU A 26 4.98 -10.05 -0.45
C GLU A 26 4.63 -8.57 -0.31
N VAL A 27 3.35 -8.23 -0.27
CA VAL A 27 2.90 -6.84 -0.07
C VAL A 27 3.54 -6.18 1.17
N ARG A 28 3.75 -6.92 2.26
CA ARG A 28 4.45 -6.39 3.44
C ARG A 28 5.95 -6.22 3.25
N ARG A 29 6.56 -7.04 2.40
CA ARG A 29 7.98 -6.89 2.04
C ARG A 29 8.16 -5.60 1.27
N ASP A 30 7.38 -5.40 0.20
CA ASP A 30 7.44 -4.22 -0.66
C ASP A 30 7.20 -2.93 0.12
N GLN A 31 6.26 -2.95 1.08
CA GLN A 31 6.06 -1.82 1.99
C GLN A 31 7.27 -1.54 2.90
N ARG A 32 8.11 -2.54 3.19
CA ARG A 32 9.36 -2.32 3.92
C ARG A 32 10.43 -1.74 3.01
N GLU A 33 10.54 -2.26 1.80
CA GLU A 33 11.45 -1.76 0.75
C GLU A 33 11.20 -0.28 0.49
N VAL A 34 9.97 0.12 0.21
CA VAL A 34 9.61 1.55 0.07
C VAL A 34 10.02 2.41 1.27
N ARG A 35 9.98 1.87 2.50
CA ARG A 35 10.44 2.63 3.68
C ARG A 35 11.96 2.75 3.76
N ASP A 36 12.66 1.72 3.32
CA ASP A 36 14.11 1.70 3.29
C ASP A 36 14.63 2.67 2.22
N ASP A 37 14.05 2.66 1.02
CA ASP A 37 14.31 3.63 -0.04
C ASP A 37 14.07 5.06 0.37
N GLN A 38 13.02 5.31 1.16
CA GLN A 38 12.81 6.66 1.71
C GLN A 38 13.95 7.11 2.63
N ARG A 39 14.56 6.16 3.36
CA ARG A 39 15.73 6.46 4.20
C ARG A 39 16.97 6.69 3.34
N ASP A 40 17.13 5.88 2.30
CA ASP A 40 18.28 5.98 1.38
C ASP A 40 18.21 7.25 0.55
N LEU A 41 17.03 7.65 0.08
CA LEU A 41 16.85 8.95 -0.55
C LEU A 41 17.20 10.10 0.40
N ARG A 42 16.78 10.04 1.66
CA ARG A 42 17.17 11.08 2.64
C ARG A 42 18.68 11.11 2.88
N ARG A 43 19.32 9.93 2.94
CA ARG A 43 20.77 9.81 3.07
C ARG A 43 21.49 10.38 1.87
N ALA A 44 21.05 10.04 0.66
CA ALA A 44 21.60 10.56 -0.58
C ALA A 44 21.43 12.09 -0.71
N GLN A 45 20.33 12.64 -0.22
CA GLN A 45 20.09 14.09 -0.18
C GLN A 45 20.98 14.81 0.82
N MET A 46 21.37 14.19 1.92
CA MET A 46 22.18 14.82 2.97
C MET A 46 23.68 14.65 2.74
N TYR A 47 24.11 13.53 2.19
CA TYR A 47 25.52 13.13 2.14
C TYR A 47 26.00 12.70 0.75
N GLY A 48 25.07 12.46 -0.19
CA GLY A 48 25.38 12.04 -1.56
C GLY A 48 25.50 13.20 -2.53
N ASP A 49 25.81 12.87 -3.77
CA ASP A 49 25.82 13.82 -4.85
C ASP A 49 24.43 13.91 -5.55
N ARG A 50 24.37 14.77 -6.63
CA ARG A 50 23.12 14.94 -7.39
C ARG A 50 22.69 13.69 -8.14
N ARG A 51 23.63 12.81 -8.47
CA ARG A 51 23.38 11.55 -9.17
C ARG A 51 22.77 10.55 -8.18
N ASP A 52 23.40 10.37 -7.02
CA ASP A 52 22.89 9.49 -5.96
C ASP A 52 21.45 9.84 -5.57
N ALA A 53 21.18 11.14 -5.38
CA ALA A 53 19.83 11.61 -5.05
C ALA A 53 18.82 11.44 -6.19
N ARG A 54 19.26 11.41 -7.45
CA ARG A 54 18.40 11.16 -8.60
C ARG A 54 18.07 9.70 -8.74
N ASP A 55 19.07 8.83 -8.59
CA ASP A 55 18.95 7.38 -8.70
C ASP A 55 18.05 6.85 -7.57
N ALA A 56 18.28 7.25 -6.32
CA ALA A 56 17.42 6.92 -5.18
C ALA A 56 15.96 7.42 -5.32
N ARG A 57 15.73 8.55 -6.02
CA ARG A 57 14.37 8.99 -6.33
C ARG A 57 13.69 8.14 -7.40
N GLN A 58 14.45 7.62 -8.34
CA GLN A 58 13.92 6.75 -9.38
C GLN A 58 13.52 5.42 -8.76
N GLU A 59 14.40 4.79 -7.99
CA GLU A 59 14.16 3.56 -7.25
C GLU A 59 12.90 3.68 -6.39
N LEU A 60 12.81 4.65 -5.51
CA LEU A 60 11.64 4.91 -4.69
C LEU A 60 10.34 5.09 -5.51
N ARG A 61 10.39 5.62 -6.73
CA ARG A 61 9.20 5.74 -7.58
C ARG A 61 8.77 4.40 -8.16
N GLU A 62 9.74 3.57 -8.53
CA GLU A 62 9.52 2.24 -9.09
C GLU A 62 8.90 1.33 -8.03
N ASP A 63 9.49 1.24 -6.85
CA ASP A 63 9.01 0.44 -5.72
C ASP A 63 7.62 0.87 -5.22
N ARG A 64 7.37 2.18 -5.21
CA ARG A 64 6.01 2.69 -4.90
C ARG A 64 4.97 2.32 -5.95
N ARG A 65 5.37 2.20 -7.22
CA ARG A 65 4.46 1.76 -8.28
C ARG A 65 4.17 0.28 -8.11
N GLU A 66 5.19 -0.54 -7.95
CA GLU A 66 5.10 -1.97 -7.74
C GLU A 66 4.25 -2.30 -6.50
N THR A 67 4.56 -1.73 -5.35
CA THR A 67 3.75 -1.89 -4.12
C THR A 67 2.27 -1.56 -4.35
N ARG A 68 1.93 -0.54 -5.16
CA ARG A 68 0.54 -0.21 -5.46
C ARG A 68 -0.12 -1.24 -6.37
N GLU A 69 0.62 -1.78 -7.34
CA GLU A 69 0.14 -2.81 -8.26
C GLU A 69 -0.12 -4.11 -7.49
N ASP A 70 0.83 -4.56 -6.71
CA ASP A 70 0.74 -5.75 -5.87
C ASP A 70 -0.38 -5.68 -4.84
N TRP A 71 -0.52 -4.52 -4.21
CA TRP A 71 -1.62 -4.29 -3.28
C TRP A 71 -2.99 -4.31 -3.99
N ARG A 72 -3.08 -3.77 -5.20
CA ARG A 72 -4.30 -3.83 -6.01
C ARG A 72 -4.64 -5.27 -6.34
N ASP A 73 -3.65 -6.04 -6.81
CA ASP A 73 -3.84 -7.41 -7.25
C ASP A 73 -4.19 -8.33 -6.07
N TYR A 74 -3.54 -8.14 -4.92
CA TYR A 74 -3.91 -8.80 -3.68
C TYR A 74 -5.38 -8.55 -3.29
N ARG A 75 -5.86 -7.30 -3.38
CA ARG A 75 -7.26 -6.98 -3.07
C ARG A 75 -8.24 -7.59 -4.07
N HIS A 76 -7.89 -7.61 -5.35
CA HIS A 76 -8.71 -8.25 -6.38
C HIS A 76 -8.79 -9.77 -6.22
N ALA A 77 -7.76 -10.40 -5.69
CA ALA A 77 -7.75 -11.80 -5.34
C ALA A 77 -8.63 -12.12 -4.11
N HIS A 78 -8.99 -11.10 -3.30
CA HIS A 78 -9.81 -11.26 -2.09
C HIS A 78 -11.05 -10.37 -2.13
N PRO A 79 -11.94 -10.50 -3.13
CA PRO A 79 -13.06 -9.59 -3.34
C PRO A 79 -14.03 -9.55 -2.17
N ASP A 80 -14.27 -10.69 -1.50
CA ASP A 80 -15.18 -10.78 -0.34
C ASP A 80 -14.74 -9.92 0.85
N TRP A 81 -13.46 -9.54 0.89
CA TRP A 81 -12.92 -8.73 1.97
C TRP A 81 -12.91 -7.26 1.63
N TYR A 82 -12.51 -6.91 0.42
CA TYR A 82 -12.24 -5.52 0.02
C TYR A 82 -13.38 -4.88 -0.76
N ARG A 83 -14.29 -5.71 -1.33
CA ARG A 83 -15.49 -5.19 -2.00
C ARG A 83 -16.49 -4.70 -0.96
N ARG A 84 -16.78 -3.43 -0.98
CA ARG A 84 -17.74 -2.80 -0.06
C ARG A 84 -18.79 -2.03 -0.84
N GLY A 85 -20.00 -2.03 -0.33
CA GLY A 85 -21.07 -1.18 -0.90
C GLY A 85 -20.70 0.31 -0.94
N ALA A 86 -21.49 1.10 -1.67
CA ALA A 86 -21.25 2.53 -1.81
C ALA A 86 -21.09 3.21 -0.43
N TYR A 87 -20.08 4.05 -0.31
CA TYR A 87 -19.85 4.83 0.91
C TYR A 87 -20.91 5.93 1.04
N ARG A 88 -21.52 6.01 2.21
CA ARG A 88 -22.44 7.07 2.58
C ARG A 88 -21.77 7.96 3.63
N GLY A 89 -21.21 9.08 3.18
CA GLY A 89 -20.56 10.03 4.08
C GLY A 89 -21.56 10.88 4.86
N PRO A 90 -21.08 11.72 5.79
CA PRO A 90 -21.90 12.69 6.50
C PRO A 90 -22.50 13.72 5.54
N ALA A 91 -23.47 14.51 6.00
CA ALA A 91 -24.11 15.54 5.19
C ALA A 91 -23.07 16.47 4.54
N GLY A 92 -23.23 16.72 3.24
CA GLY A 92 -22.28 17.53 2.46
C GLY A 92 -20.99 16.81 2.09
N TYR A 93 -20.88 15.51 2.31
CA TYR A 93 -19.69 14.74 1.91
C TYR A 93 -19.34 14.93 0.44
N ARG A 94 -18.09 15.29 0.21
CA ARG A 94 -17.43 15.22 -1.12
C ARG A 94 -16.08 14.57 -0.92
N TYR A 95 -15.82 13.52 -1.67
CA TYR A 95 -14.52 12.87 -1.60
C TYR A 95 -13.41 13.76 -2.14
N HIS A 96 -12.32 13.81 -1.43
CA HIS A 96 -11.02 14.30 -1.89
C HIS A 96 -9.91 13.43 -1.27
N PRO A 97 -8.82 13.18 -1.97
CA PRO A 97 -7.71 12.42 -1.42
C PRO A 97 -7.15 13.12 -0.16
N VAL A 98 -6.93 12.34 0.88
CA VAL A 98 -6.33 12.83 2.13
C VAL A 98 -4.99 12.15 2.39
N THR A 99 -4.17 12.76 3.22
CA THR A 99 -2.87 12.25 3.65
C THR A 99 -2.74 12.30 5.16
N ALA A 100 -1.70 11.68 5.72
CA ALA A 100 -1.41 11.80 7.15
C ALA A 100 -1.27 13.28 7.55
N GLY A 101 -1.82 13.64 8.70
CA GLY A 101 -1.90 15.01 9.20
C GLY A 101 -3.19 15.76 8.80
N TYR A 102 -3.97 15.27 7.82
CA TYR A 102 -5.28 15.84 7.51
C TYR A 102 -6.20 15.79 8.74
N ARG A 103 -7.01 16.84 8.97
CA ARG A 103 -7.95 16.90 10.09
C ARG A 103 -9.38 16.73 9.61
N PHE A 104 -10.00 15.65 10.04
CA PHE A 104 -11.41 15.38 9.80
C PHE A 104 -12.30 16.14 10.79
N ALA A 105 -13.46 16.62 10.30
CA ALA A 105 -14.53 17.06 11.18
C ALA A 105 -15.15 15.86 11.93
N PRO A 106 -15.72 16.04 13.13
CA PRO A 106 -16.24 14.94 13.97
C PRO A 106 -17.21 13.99 13.28
N GLY A 107 -18.03 14.49 12.35
CA GLY A 107 -18.96 13.67 11.57
C GLY A 107 -18.32 12.56 10.74
N TYR A 108 -17.02 12.64 10.42
CA TYR A 108 -16.32 11.64 9.59
C TYR A 108 -15.74 10.46 10.37
N TYR A 109 -15.58 10.59 11.69
CA TYR A 109 -15.02 9.53 12.52
C TYR A 109 -15.99 9.05 13.62
N GLY A 110 -17.29 9.27 13.41
CA GLY A 110 -18.34 8.64 14.20
C GLY A 110 -18.34 7.11 14.05
N ARG A 111 -19.03 6.42 14.95
CA ARG A 111 -19.07 4.95 15.03
C ARG A 111 -19.52 4.28 13.73
N ASP A 112 -20.36 4.92 12.94
CA ASP A 112 -20.89 4.40 11.67
C ASP A 112 -19.79 4.21 10.61
N TYR A 113 -18.67 4.91 10.76
CA TYR A 113 -17.54 4.82 9.85
C TYR A 113 -16.41 3.91 10.34
N TRP A 114 -16.53 3.31 11.53
CA TRP A 114 -15.47 2.50 12.10
C TRP A 114 -15.30 1.18 11.36
N VAL A 115 -14.06 0.83 11.10
CA VAL A 115 -13.62 -0.46 10.59
C VAL A 115 -13.20 -1.30 11.79
N ASN A 116 -14.18 -1.94 12.45
CA ASN A 116 -13.95 -2.70 13.68
C ASN A 116 -13.24 -4.03 13.42
N ASP A 117 -13.39 -4.59 12.22
CA ASP A 117 -12.78 -5.83 11.75
C ASP A 117 -11.38 -5.59 11.12
N TRP A 118 -10.66 -4.60 11.61
CA TRP A 118 -9.35 -4.18 11.11
C TRP A 118 -8.32 -5.33 11.08
N GLN A 119 -8.42 -6.32 11.98
CA GLN A 119 -7.57 -7.52 11.96
C GLN A 119 -7.75 -8.33 10.68
N ARG A 120 -8.99 -8.44 10.17
CA ARG A 120 -9.31 -9.12 8.91
C ARG A 120 -8.54 -8.51 7.74
N TYR A 121 -8.36 -7.20 7.76
CA TYR A 121 -7.60 -6.45 6.77
C TYR A 121 -6.11 -6.34 7.10
N ARG A 122 -5.68 -7.02 8.16
CA ARG A 122 -4.29 -6.99 8.65
C ARG A 122 -3.77 -5.57 8.90
N LEU A 123 -4.65 -4.66 9.23
CA LEU A 123 -4.29 -3.32 9.66
C LEU A 123 -3.68 -3.38 11.07
N ALA A 124 -2.81 -2.42 11.37
CA ALA A 124 -2.21 -2.32 12.71
C ALA A 124 -3.28 -2.10 13.78
N ALA A 125 -3.07 -2.64 14.98
CA ALA A 125 -3.96 -2.38 16.11
C ALA A 125 -4.00 -0.88 16.40
N PRO A 126 -5.20 -0.26 16.46
CA PRO A 126 -5.30 1.14 16.85
C PRO A 126 -4.93 1.30 18.33
N LEU A 127 -4.15 2.33 18.65
CA LEU A 127 -3.65 2.61 20.00
C LEU A 127 -4.46 3.76 20.63
N GLY A 128 -4.81 3.61 21.91
CA GLY A 128 -5.47 4.65 22.69
C GLY A 128 -6.76 5.16 22.04
N TYR A 129 -6.75 6.42 21.63
CA TYR A 129 -7.89 7.09 21.01
C TYR A 129 -7.94 6.91 19.47
N GLN A 130 -7.08 6.12 18.89
CA GLN A 130 -7.08 5.88 17.45
C GLN A 130 -8.21 4.92 17.05
N ARG A 131 -8.77 5.14 15.87
CA ARG A 131 -9.76 4.25 15.25
C ARG A 131 -9.52 4.20 13.76
N TRP A 132 -9.64 3.01 13.18
CA TRP A 132 -9.74 2.85 11.75
C TRP A 132 -11.12 3.27 11.29
N ILE A 133 -11.18 4.18 10.34
CA ILE A 133 -12.44 4.62 9.71
C ILE A 133 -12.39 4.37 8.21
N ARG A 134 -13.57 4.19 7.63
CA ARG A 134 -13.75 4.24 6.19
C ARG A 134 -14.02 5.68 5.75
N TYR A 135 -13.33 6.13 4.70
CA TYR A 135 -13.56 7.43 4.07
C TYR A 135 -13.59 7.26 2.54
N GLY A 136 -14.77 7.19 1.95
CA GLY A 136 -14.92 6.77 0.57
C GLY A 136 -14.47 5.32 0.37
N ASN A 137 -13.51 5.14 -0.52
CA ASN A 137 -12.82 3.86 -0.71
C ASN A 137 -11.49 3.75 0.07
N ASP A 138 -11.17 4.74 0.87
CA ASP A 138 -9.97 4.73 1.71
C ASP A 138 -10.24 4.13 3.09
N VAL A 139 -9.19 3.64 3.73
CA VAL A 139 -9.17 3.37 5.16
C VAL A 139 -8.16 4.29 5.84
N VAL A 140 -8.56 4.92 6.92
CA VAL A 140 -7.78 5.94 7.61
C VAL A 140 -7.72 5.63 9.11
N LEU A 141 -6.53 5.62 9.68
CA LEU A 141 -6.35 5.62 11.13
C LEU A 141 -6.45 7.06 11.62
N VAL A 142 -7.48 7.36 12.40
CA VAL A 142 -7.74 8.70 12.92
C VAL A 142 -7.58 8.71 14.44
N ASP A 143 -6.88 9.71 14.96
CA ASP A 143 -6.96 10.07 16.38
C ASP A 143 -8.27 10.79 16.64
N THR A 144 -9.18 10.16 17.37
CA THR A 144 -10.54 10.65 17.59
C THR A 144 -10.64 11.86 18.54
N ARG A 145 -9.56 12.22 19.23
CA ARG A 145 -9.49 13.44 20.06
C ARG A 145 -9.22 14.68 19.23
N SER A 146 -8.36 14.54 18.22
CA SER A 146 -7.91 15.67 17.41
C SER A 146 -8.53 15.68 16.01
N GLY A 147 -9.12 14.56 15.56
CA GLY A 147 -9.57 14.34 14.20
C GLY A 147 -8.42 14.13 13.20
N ALA A 148 -7.18 14.05 13.66
CA ALA A 148 -6.04 13.96 12.78
C ALA A 148 -5.89 12.55 12.17
N ALA A 149 -5.68 12.49 10.85
CA ALA A 149 -5.28 11.27 10.16
C ALA A 149 -3.84 10.91 10.53
N VAL A 150 -3.65 9.72 11.08
CA VAL A 150 -2.34 9.17 11.47
C VAL A 150 -1.74 8.36 10.32
N THR A 151 -2.57 7.52 9.72
CA THR A 151 -2.17 6.67 8.58
C THR A 151 -3.32 6.64 7.57
N VAL A 152 -3.01 6.68 6.29
CA VAL A 152 -3.99 6.64 5.21
C VAL A 152 -3.60 5.58 4.19
N TYR A 153 -4.54 4.73 3.83
CA TYR A 153 -4.43 3.82 2.69
C TYR A 153 -5.52 4.17 1.67
N ASN A 154 -5.13 4.90 0.63
CA ASN A 154 -6.05 5.33 -0.42
C ASN A 154 -6.46 4.17 -1.30
N GLY A 155 -7.73 4.19 -1.77
CA GLY A 155 -8.29 3.14 -2.62
C GLY A 155 -8.24 1.75 -1.98
N PHE A 156 -8.40 1.65 -0.69
CA PHE A 156 -8.32 0.40 0.07
C PHE A 156 -9.50 -0.55 -0.22
N PHE A 157 -10.69 0.00 -0.31
CA PHE A 157 -11.91 -0.70 -0.71
C PHE A 157 -12.28 -0.41 -2.17
N TYR A 158 -13.14 -1.24 -2.78
CA TYR A 158 -13.68 -1.05 -4.13
C TYR A 158 -15.09 -1.63 -4.28
#